data_54ad6ee5ddf77b656595b77ba6c8d264
#
_entry.id   54ad6ee5ddf77b656595b77ba6c8d264
#
_cell.length_a   1.000
_cell.length_b   1.000
_cell.length_c   1.000
_cell.angle_alpha   90.00
_cell.angle_beta   90.00
_cell.angle_gamma   90.00
#
_symmetry.space_group_name_H-M   'P 1'
#
loop_
_entity.id
_entity.type
_entity.pdbx_description
1 polymer ?
#
loop_
_entity_poly.entity_id
_entity_poly.type
_entity_poly.pdbx_seq_one_letter_code
_entity_poly.pdbx_strand_id
1 'polypeptide(L)'
;MKGINIFKLLFFFSVFNFSNGQSYYLYVASESDDTVSLLEFDGKEIKEKERISVGFYPTEIEGPHGITVDPNGKYWYVSLAHGNPYGKLIKYSTETNEVIDETTLGLFPASMQISKVTGFLYCVNFNLHGNMKPSTVSVVDAETMTEITQITTGSMPHGSRISSDGLKQYSVAMMSGELYEIDALSLKISRKLDLEDHSKMNHNNMKMD
;
A
#
# COMPACT_ATOMS: atom_id res chain seq x y z
N MET A 1 -13.56 -81.49 17.05
CA MET A 1 -12.71 -80.32 16.66
C MET A 1 -13.64 -79.11 16.45
N LYS A 2 -13.57 -78.15 17.36
CA LYS A 2 -14.42 -76.94 17.32
C LYS A 2 -13.63 -75.84 16.61
N GLY A 3 -14.18 -75.36 15.50
CA GLY A 3 -13.66 -74.18 14.75
C GLY A 3 -13.83 -72.87 15.48
N ILE A 4 -12.75 -72.13 15.65
CA ILE A 4 -12.76 -70.77 16.25
C ILE A 4 -13.06 -69.79 15.14
N ASN A 5 -14.20 -69.09 15.23
CA ASN A 5 -14.56 -67.95 14.38
C ASN A 5 -13.81 -66.70 14.89
N ILE A 6 -12.86 -66.21 14.13
CA ILE A 6 -12.18 -64.96 14.40
C ILE A 6 -13.03 -63.83 13.77
N PHE A 7 -13.74 -63.06 14.61
CA PHE A 7 -14.41 -61.85 14.20
C PHE A 7 -13.34 -60.74 14.01
N LYS A 8 -13.07 -60.33 12.78
CA LYS A 8 -12.21 -59.17 12.47
C LYS A 8 -13.03 -57.93 12.70
N LEU A 9 -12.77 -57.22 13.81
CA LEU A 9 -13.27 -55.92 14.11
C LEU A 9 -12.47 -54.88 13.28
N LEU A 10 -13.06 -54.34 12.21
CA LEU A 10 -12.49 -53.22 11.45
C LEU A 10 -12.76 -51.95 12.22
N PHE A 11 -11.72 -51.40 12.84
CA PHE A 11 -11.76 -50.06 13.43
C PHE A 11 -11.62 -49.00 12.30
N PHE A 12 -12.71 -48.34 11.96
CA PHE A 12 -12.70 -47.16 11.06
C PHE A 12 -12.20 -45.96 11.84
N PHE A 13 -10.94 -45.60 11.70
CA PHE A 13 -10.40 -44.33 12.18
C PHE A 13 -10.86 -43.25 11.22
N SER A 14 -11.96 -42.52 11.56
CA SER A 14 -12.33 -41.30 10.92
C SER A 14 -11.33 -40.22 11.36
N VAL A 15 -10.36 -39.91 10.53
CA VAL A 15 -9.49 -38.76 10.71
C VAL A 15 -10.31 -37.51 10.37
N PHE A 16 -10.87 -36.87 11.38
CA PHE A 16 -11.44 -35.53 11.22
C PHE A 16 -10.27 -34.56 11.03
N ASN A 17 -9.97 -34.22 9.78
CA ASN A 17 -9.14 -33.07 9.48
C ASN A 17 -9.96 -31.81 9.85
N PHE A 18 -9.70 -31.26 11.03
CA PHE A 18 -10.10 -29.89 11.32
C PHE A 18 -9.19 -28.99 10.47
N SER A 19 -9.67 -28.62 9.29
CA SER A 19 -9.11 -27.50 8.55
C SER A 19 -9.41 -26.26 9.37
N ASN A 20 -8.46 -25.82 10.18
CA ASN A 20 -8.50 -24.46 10.71
C ASN A 20 -8.40 -23.54 9.50
N GLY A 21 -9.50 -22.89 9.13
CA GLY A 21 -9.48 -21.86 8.10
C GLY A 21 -8.44 -20.80 8.51
N GLN A 22 -7.54 -20.46 7.60
CA GLN A 22 -6.60 -19.38 7.82
C GLN A 22 -7.37 -18.06 7.72
N SER A 23 -7.34 -17.25 8.79
CA SER A 23 -7.87 -15.89 8.74
C SER A 23 -6.86 -14.95 8.10
N TYR A 24 -7.36 -14.04 7.28
CA TYR A 24 -6.60 -12.94 6.68
C TYR A 24 -7.12 -11.62 7.23
N TYR A 25 -6.21 -10.68 7.43
CA TYR A 25 -6.54 -9.33 7.88
C TYR A 25 -6.28 -8.33 6.78
N LEU A 26 -7.20 -7.37 6.61
CA LEU A 26 -7.13 -6.34 5.59
C LEU A 26 -7.33 -4.98 6.26
N TYR A 27 -6.47 -4.03 5.93
CA TYR A 27 -6.67 -2.63 6.26
C TYR A 27 -7.24 -1.89 5.06
N VAL A 28 -8.32 -1.15 5.25
CA VAL A 28 -9.03 -0.42 4.19
C VAL A 28 -9.14 1.05 4.59
N ALA A 29 -8.49 1.92 3.84
CA ALA A 29 -8.55 3.37 4.05
C ALA A 29 -9.86 3.95 3.50
N SER A 30 -10.50 4.83 4.29
CA SER A 30 -11.69 5.61 3.93
C SER A 30 -11.33 7.08 3.90
N GLU A 31 -11.00 7.59 2.71
CA GLU A 31 -10.45 8.93 2.51
C GLU A 31 -11.39 10.05 3.00
N SER A 32 -12.70 9.88 2.85
CA SER A 32 -13.70 10.88 3.24
C SER A 32 -14.05 10.92 4.73
N ASP A 33 -13.62 9.91 5.49
CA ASP A 33 -14.04 9.73 6.89
C ASP A 33 -12.86 9.75 7.87
N ASP A 34 -11.63 9.94 7.39
CA ASP A 34 -10.40 9.85 8.18
C ASP A 34 -10.29 8.58 9.02
N THR A 35 -10.73 7.45 8.45
CA THR A 35 -10.71 6.17 9.12
C THR A 35 -10.01 5.09 8.29
N VAL A 36 -9.51 4.08 9.01
CA VAL A 36 -9.04 2.81 8.44
C VAL A 36 -9.82 1.69 9.09
N SER A 37 -10.50 0.86 8.29
CA SER A 37 -11.16 -0.34 8.79
C SER A 37 -10.21 -1.52 8.80
N LEU A 38 -10.07 -2.20 9.94
CA LEU A 38 -9.46 -3.51 10.05
C LEU A 38 -10.52 -4.58 9.83
N LEU A 39 -10.40 -5.35 8.77
CA LEU A 39 -11.30 -6.43 8.41
C LEU A 39 -10.62 -7.79 8.63
N GLU A 40 -11.42 -8.78 9.03
CA GLU A 40 -11.03 -10.19 9.06
C GLU A 40 -11.81 -10.97 7.99
N PHE A 41 -11.09 -11.76 7.19
CA PHE A 41 -11.64 -12.71 6.25
C PHE A 41 -11.29 -14.13 6.68
N ASP A 42 -12.29 -14.95 7.00
CA ASP A 42 -12.13 -16.33 7.49
C ASP A 42 -12.18 -17.40 6.38
N GLY A 43 -12.13 -16.98 5.12
CA GLY A 43 -12.28 -17.83 3.94
C GLY A 43 -13.72 -17.91 3.42
N LYS A 44 -14.69 -17.32 4.12
CA LYS A 44 -16.12 -17.29 3.73
C LYS A 44 -16.75 -15.92 3.87
N GLU A 45 -16.51 -15.26 5.00
CA GLU A 45 -17.12 -13.97 5.33
C GLU A 45 -16.02 -12.95 5.64
N ILE A 46 -16.31 -11.68 5.31
CA ILE A 46 -15.51 -10.52 5.72
C ILE A 46 -16.27 -9.80 6.82
N LYS A 47 -15.58 -9.52 7.95
CA LYS A 47 -16.15 -8.80 9.08
C LYS A 47 -15.23 -7.66 9.49
N GLU A 48 -15.81 -6.47 9.72
CA GLU A 48 -15.08 -5.37 10.34
C GLU A 48 -14.85 -5.71 11.81
N LYS A 49 -13.57 -5.70 12.21
CA LYS A 49 -13.13 -5.96 13.59
C LYS A 49 -13.01 -4.66 14.35
N GLU A 50 -12.51 -3.65 13.68
CA GLU A 50 -12.23 -2.36 14.27
C GLU A 50 -12.27 -1.27 13.20
N ARG A 51 -12.65 -0.05 13.61
CA ARG A 51 -12.55 1.17 12.81
C ARG A 51 -11.64 2.15 13.54
N ILE A 52 -10.50 2.44 12.92
CA ILE A 52 -9.40 3.22 13.50
C ILE A 52 -9.50 4.64 12.95
N SER A 53 -9.63 5.64 13.82
CA SER A 53 -9.51 7.04 13.41
C SER A 53 -8.04 7.39 13.19
N VAL A 54 -7.71 7.95 12.02
CA VAL A 54 -6.34 8.28 11.62
C VAL A 54 -6.10 9.77 11.42
N GLY A 55 -7.16 10.59 11.38
CA GLY A 55 -7.06 12.05 11.32
C GLY A 55 -6.66 12.65 12.66
N PHE A 56 -5.92 13.76 12.61
CA PHE A 56 -5.48 14.53 13.81
C PHE A 56 -6.35 15.74 14.09
N TYR A 57 -6.96 16.31 13.04
CA TYR A 57 -7.73 17.55 13.14
C TYR A 57 -9.24 17.28 13.09
N PRO A 58 -9.99 17.62 14.16
CA PRO A 58 -11.42 17.30 14.23
C PRO A 58 -12.30 18.03 13.19
N THR A 59 -11.77 19.06 12.55
CA THR A 59 -12.53 19.93 11.63
C THR A 59 -12.07 19.84 10.18
N GLU A 60 -11.05 19.05 9.91
CA GLU A 60 -10.47 18.89 8.57
C GLU A 60 -10.42 17.42 8.21
N ILE A 61 -10.66 17.11 6.94
CA ILE A 61 -10.47 15.78 6.40
C ILE A 61 -9.03 15.69 5.88
N GLU A 62 -8.21 14.86 6.50
CA GLU A 62 -6.80 14.68 6.15
C GLU A 62 -6.59 13.60 5.08
N GLY A 63 -7.61 12.78 4.83
CA GLY A 63 -7.73 11.84 3.72
C GLY A 63 -6.71 10.71 3.74
N PRO A 64 -6.93 9.62 4.49
CA PRO A 64 -6.10 8.42 4.39
C PRO A 64 -6.23 7.82 2.99
N HIS A 65 -5.13 7.80 2.22
CA HIS A 65 -5.17 7.43 0.81
C HIS A 65 -4.40 6.14 0.52
N GLY A 66 -3.09 6.13 0.71
CA GLY A 66 -2.25 4.94 0.52
C GLY A 66 -2.10 4.16 1.81
N ILE A 67 -2.08 2.84 1.72
CA ILE A 67 -1.90 1.95 2.86
C ILE A 67 -1.00 0.78 2.49
N THR A 68 -0.14 0.36 3.40
CA THR A 68 0.70 -0.84 3.24
C THR A 68 1.03 -1.46 4.59
N VAL A 69 1.33 -2.76 4.59
CA VAL A 69 1.82 -3.48 5.78
C VAL A 69 3.28 -3.83 5.56
N ASP A 70 4.10 -3.78 6.60
CA ASP A 70 5.49 -4.15 6.49
C ASP A 70 5.66 -5.65 6.18
N PRO A 71 6.77 -6.08 5.58
CA PRO A 71 6.99 -7.48 5.20
C PRO A 71 6.96 -8.47 6.37
N ASN A 72 7.17 -8.00 7.61
CA ASN A 72 7.15 -8.82 8.82
C ASN A 72 5.80 -8.83 9.51
N GLY A 73 4.84 -8.03 9.03
CA GLY A 73 3.49 -7.92 9.59
C GLY A 73 3.40 -7.25 10.96
N LYS A 74 4.45 -6.52 11.39
CA LYS A 74 4.49 -5.84 12.70
C LYS A 74 3.89 -4.45 12.69
N TYR A 75 3.96 -3.78 11.55
CA TYR A 75 3.52 -2.40 11.37
C TYR A 75 2.68 -2.27 10.12
N TRP A 76 1.77 -1.33 10.14
CA TRP A 76 1.10 -0.83 8.96
C TRP A 76 1.27 0.67 8.84
N TYR A 77 1.20 1.17 7.62
CA TYR A 77 1.46 2.56 7.29
C TYR A 77 0.33 3.11 6.45
N VAL A 78 -0.03 4.36 6.71
CA VAL A 78 -1.04 5.08 5.95
C VAL A 78 -0.53 6.48 5.61
N SER A 79 -0.81 6.95 4.37
CA SER A 79 -0.60 8.34 4.01
C SER A 79 -1.87 9.15 4.30
N LEU A 80 -1.73 10.33 4.90
CA LEU A 80 -2.76 11.35 4.95
C LEU A 80 -2.48 12.37 3.85
N ALA A 81 -3.36 12.37 2.82
CA ALA A 81 -3.07 13.02 1.55
C ALA A 81 -3.36 14.52 1.53
N HIS A 82 -4.39 14.97 2.26
CA HIS A 82 -4.92 16.33 2.18
C HIS A 82 -4.22 17.35 3.09
N GLY A 83 -3.09 17.01 3.70
CA GLY A 83 -2.31 17.93 4.51
C GLY A 83 -1.94 19.21 3.76
N ASN A 84 -1.99 20.36 4.44
CA ASN A 84 -1.72 21.65 3.83
C ASN A 84 -0.45 22.29 4.44
N PRO A 85 0.62 22.50 3.64
CA PRO A 85 0.75 22.16 2.22
C PRO A 85 1.16 20.71 1.95
N TYR A 86 1.67 19.98 2.95
CA TYR A 86 2.26 18.66 2.83
C TYR A 86 1.43 17.61 3.55
N GLY A 87 1.39 16.41 3.00
CA GLY A 87 0.77 15.28 3.66
C GLY A 87 1.72 14.56 4.61
N LYS A 88 1.20 13.55 5.29
CA LYS A 88 1.93 12.77 6.29
C LYS A 88 1.96 11.28 5.92
N LEU A 89 2.95 10.60 6.42
CA LEU A 89 3.00 9.14 6.53
C LEU A 89 3.01 8.78 8.01
N ILE A 90 2.11 7.89 8.41
CA ILE A 90 1.98 7.47 9.80
C ILE A 90 2.21 5.97 9.88
N LYS A 91 2.97 5.57 10.89
CA LYS A 91 3.29 4.18 11.24
C LYS A 91 2.48 3.75 12.44
N TYR A 92 1.81 2.62 12.33
CA TYR A 92 1.01 2.01 13.39
C TYR A 92 1.52 0.62 13.74
N SER A 93 1.30 0.19 14.98
CA SER A 93 1.46 -1.20 15.39
C SER A 93 0.30 -2.04 14.84
N THR A 94 0.58 -3.22 14.27
CA THR A 94 -0.48 -4.18 13.91
C THR A 94 -1.10 -4.88 15.12
N GLU A 95 -0.39 -4.90 16.26
CA GLU A 95 -0.86 -5.53 17.48
C GLU A 95 -1.88 -4.68 18.23
N THR A 96 -1.62 -3.35 18.31
CA THR A 96 -2.44 -2.43 19.13
C THR A 96 -3.23 -1.42 18.32
N ASN A 97 -2.92 -1.25 17.02
CA ASN A 97 -3.41 -0.17 16.16
C ASN A 97 -3.10 1.25 16.68
N GLU A 98 -2.12 1.38 17.56
CA GLU A 98 -1.66 2.67 18.04
C GLU A 98 -0.57 3.25 17.16
N VAL A 99 -0.50 4.58 17.09
CA VAL A 99 0.56 5.33 16.38
C VAL A 99 1.90 5.05 17.03
N ILE A 100 2.88 4.67 16.23
CA ILE A 100 4.28 4.46 16.64
C ILE A 100 5.13 5.68 16.28
N ASP A 101 4.96 6.21 15.06
CA ASP A 101 5.78 7.31 14.55
C ASP A 101 5.12 7.96 13.33
N GLU A 102 5.55 9.16 12.94
CA GLU A 102 5.08 9.86 11.75
C GLU A 102 6.20 10.64 11.05
N THR A 103 6.03 10.90 9.76
CA THR A 103 6.91 11.81 8.99
C THR A 103 6.10 12.60 7.98
N THR A 104 6.58 13.82 7.67
CA THR A 104 6.01 14.65 6.61
C THR A 104 6.59 14.21 5.26
N LEU A 105 5.73 14.06 4.26
CA LEU A 105 6.10 13.75 2.88
C LEU A 105 5.88 14.96 1.95
N GLY A 106 5.86 14.71 0.65
CA GLY A 106 5.54 15.72 -0.35
C GLY A 106 4.05 16.08 -0.40
N LEU A 107 3.65 16.69 -1.51
CA LEU A 107 2.26 17.14 -1.74
C LEU A 107 1.38 15.95 -2.13
N PHE A 108 0.32 15.72 -1.39
CA PHE A 108 -0.66 14.66 -1.60
C PHE A 108 -0.01 13.28 -1.73
N PRO A 109 0.60 12.75 -0.65
CA PRO A 109 1.14 11.39 -0.66
C PRO A 109 0.01 10.37 -0.87
N ALA A 110 0.20 9.49 -1.86
CA ALA A 110 -0.83 8.56 -2.29
C ALA A 110 -0.35 7.10 -2.10
N SER A 111 -0.37 6.29 -3.16
CA SER A 111 -0.05 4.88 -3.03
C SER A 111 1.40 4.62 -2.65
N MET A 112 1.63 3.53 -1.91
CA MET A 112 2.94 3.18 -1.38
C MET A 112 3.16 1.67 -1.33
N GLN A 113 4.42 1.27 -1.22
CA GLN A 113 4.82 -0.10 -0.93
C GLN A 113 6.22 -0.14 -0.31
N ILE A 114 6.51 -1.18 0.49
CA ILE A 114 7.81 -1.38 1.16
C ILE A 114 8.60 -2.46 0.43
N SER A 115 9.89 -2.19 0.17
CA SER A 115 10.82 -3.22 -0.29
C SER A 115 11.23 -4.11 0.88
N LYS A 116 10.99 -5.41 0.75
CA LYS A 116 11.43 -6.41 1.72
C LYS A 116 12.95 -6.58 1.81
N VAL A 117 13.70 -6.05 0.82
CA VAL A 117 15.15 -6.16 0.75
C VAL A 117 15.84 -5.00 1.41
N THR A 118 15.37 -3.76 1.14
CA THR A 118 16.00 -2.54 1.67
C THR A 118 15.33 -2.01 2.93
N GLY A 119 14.09 -2.42 3.22
CA GLY A 119 13.26 -1.82 4.27
C GLY A 119 12.73 -0.43 3.91
N PHE A 120 13.01 0.07 2.71
CA PHE A 120 12.53 1.38 2.28
C PHE A 120 11.08 1.32 1.80
N LEU A 121 10.30 2.28 2.28
CA LEU A 121 8.95 2.56 1.83
C LEU A 121 9.01 3.62 0.72
N TYR A 122 8.36 3.34 -0.40
CA TYR A 122 8.23 4.24 -1.54
C TYR A 122 6.81 4.74 -1.61
N CYS A 123 6.61 6.04 -1.39
CA CYS A 123 5.30 6.70 -1.45
C CYS A 123 5.29 7.73 -2.57
N VAL A 124 4.36 7.64 -3.51
CA VAL A 124 4.22 8.64 -4.55
C VAL A 124 3.55 9.89 -3.99
N ASN A 125 4.07 11.06 -4.31
CA ASN A 125 3.48 12.35 -4.02
C ASN A 125 2.64 12.77 -5.23
N PHE A 126 1.34 12.48 -5.21
CA PHE A 126 0.45 12.65 -6.35
C PHE A 126 0.33 14.11 -6.80
N ASN A 127 0.45 15.05 -5.83
CA ASN A 127 0.40 16.48 -6.10
C ASN A 127 -0.85 16.90 -6.90
N LEU A 128 -2.01 16.44 -6.46
CA LEU A 128 -3.31 16.60 -7.14
C LEU A 128 -3.58 18.04 -7.59
N HIS A 129 -3.16 19.03 -6.80
CA HIS A 129 -3.41 20.47 -7.05
C HIS A 129 -2.18 21.20 -7.63
N GLY A 130 -1.18 20.46 -8.12
CA GLY A 130 0.12 21.01 -8.51
C GLY A 130 0.23 21.57 -9.94
N ASN A 131 -0.89 21.88 -10.62
CA ASN A 131 -0.91 22.45 -11.97
C ASN A 131 -0.09 21.62 -13.00
N MET A 132 -0.23 20.29 -12.94
CA MET A 132 0.45 19.35 -13.87
C MET A 132 1.99 19.43 -13.83
N LYS A 133 2.55 19.98 -12.78
CA LYS A 133 4.02 19.99 -12.61
C LYS A 133 4.53 18.59 -12.25
N PRO A 134 5.76 18.26 -12.66
CA PRO A 134 6.43 17.07 -12.17
C PRO A 134 6.40 16.99 -10.65
N SER A 135 6.20 15.79 -10.13
CA SER A 135 6.18 15.51 -8.71
C SER A 135 7.22 14.43 -8.35
N THR A 136 7.10 13.80 -7.19
CA THR A 136 8.16 12.97 -6.66
C THR A 136 7.64 11.65 -6.12
N VAL A 137 8.57 10.72 -5.91
CA VAL A 137 8.43 9.54 -5.05
C VAL A 137 9.28 9.77 -3.81
N SER A 138 8.67 9.85 -2.64
CA SER A 138 9.36 9.87 -1.35
C SER A 138 9.88 8.47 -1.03
N VAL A 139 11.14 8.39 -0.61
CA VAL A 139 11.77 7.18 -0.11
C VAL A 139 12.01 7.35 1.38
N VAL A 140 11.34 6.52 2.18
CA VAL A 140 11.38 6.57 3.65
C VAL A 140 12.00 5.31 4.20
N ASP A 141 12.92 5.42 5.12
CA ASP A 141 13.34 4.31 5.96
C ASP A 141 12.17 3.94 6.89
N ALA A 142 11.56 2.77 6.65
CA ALA A 142 10.36 2.36 7.37
C ALA A 142 10.61 2.02 8.84
N GLU A 143 11.86 1.76 9.24
CA GLU A 143 12.22 1.53 10.64
C GLU A 143 12.26 2.84 11.41
N THR A 144 12.98 3.84 10.89
CA THR A 144 13.24 5.13 11.57
C THR A 144 12.28 6.24 11.18
N MET A 145 11.35 6.01 10.25
CA MET A 145 10.44 6.99 9.69
C MET A 145 11.15 8.24 9.13
N THR A 146 12.41 8.07 8.70
CA THR A 146 13.20 9.16 8.11
C THR A 146 13.04 9.18 6.60
N GLU A 147 12.62 10.30 6.02
CA GLU A 147 12.64 10.49 4.57
C GLU A 147 14.10 10.63 4.09
N ILE A 148 14.57 9.65 3.32
CA ILE A 148 15.95 9.59 2.80
C ILE A 148 16.12 10.53 1.63
N THR A 149 15.15 10.54 0.70
CA THR A 149 15.17 11.36 -0.50
C THR A 149 13.80 11.42 -1.16
N GLN A 150 13.65 12.41 -2.05
CA GLN A 150 12.55 12.47 -3.01
C GLN A 150 13.09 12.32 -4.43
N ILE A 151 12.56 11.39 -5.19
CA ILE A 151 12.98 11.12 -6.57
C ILE A 151 11.95 11.77 -7.50
N THR A 152 12.40 12.77 -8.28
CA THR A 152 11.51 13.46 -9.23
C THR A 152 11.09 12.51 -10.35
N THR A 153 9.78 12.46 -10.59
CA THR A 153 9.14 11.72 -11.69
C THR A 153 8.28 12.66 -12.54
N GLY A 154 7.35 12.14 -13.32
CA GLY A 154 6.46 12.97 -14.13
C GLY A 154 5.30 13.59 -13.33
N SER A 155 4.32 14.10 -14.06
CA SER A 155 3.17 14.79 -13.48
C SER A 155 2.14 13.80 -12.93
N MET A 156 1.65 14.05 -11.72
CA MET A 156 0.65 13.25 -11.01
C MET A 156 1.04 11.75 -10.94
N PRO A 157 2.16 11.41 -10.30
CA PRO A 157 2.49 10.00 -10.04
C PRO A 157 1.47 9.39 -9.08
N HIS A 158 0.82 8.29 -9.47
CA HIS A 158 -0.23 7.67 -8.65
C HIS A 158 0.06 6.22 -8.29
N GLY A 159 0.55 5.42 -9.24
CA GLY A 159 0.87 4.01 -9.00
C GLY A 159 2.25 3.84 -8.36
N SER A 160 2.35 3.01 -7.32
CA SER A 160 3.62 2.58 -6.72
C SER A 160 3.61 1.06 -6.54
N ARG A 161 4.62 0.38 -7.11
CA ARG A 161 4.78 -1.08 -6.97
C ARG A 161 6.24 -1.44 -6.84
N ILE A 162 6.51 -2.41 -5.98
CA ILE A 162 7.84 -3.02 -5.82
C ILE A 162 7.88 -4.33 -6.62
N SER A 163 9.00 -4.60 -7.29
CA SER A 163 9.24 -5.88 -7.95
C SER A 163 9.25 -7.04 -6.94
N SER A 164 9.00 -8.25 -7.41
CA SER A 164 8.94 -9.44 -6.55
C SER A 164 10.25 -9.74 -5.82
N ASP A 165 11.40 -9.35 -6.41
CA ASP A 165 12.73 -9.45 -5.79
C ASP A 165 13.04 -8.30 -4.80
N GLY A 166 12.22 -7.23 -4.80
CA GLY A 166 12.40 -6.07 -3.92
C GLY A 166 13.43 -5.06 -4.39
N LEU A 167 14.02 -5.23 -5.59
CA LEU A 167 15.15 -4.42 -6.05
C LEU A 167 14.76 -3.28 -7.00
N LYS A 168 13.49 -3.22 -7.41
CA LYS A 168 12.96 -2.18 -8.30
C LYS A 168 11.65 -1.63 -7.75
N GLN A 169 11.50 -0.32 -7.85
CA GLN A 169 10.22 0.35 -7.64
C GLN A 169 9.73 0.90 -8.98
N TYR A 170 8.45 0.73 -9.25
CA TYR A 170 7.79 1.26 -10.45
C TYR A 170 6.79 2.34 -10.06
N SER A 171 6.87 3.49 -10.72
CA SER A 171 5.93 4.59 -10.56
C SER A 171 5.35 5.01 -11.90
N VAL A 172 4.04 5.17 -11.97
CA VAL A 172 3.34 5.67 -13.16
C VAL A 172 2.93 7.12 -12.91
N ALA A 173 3.40 8.02 -13.75
CA ALA A 173 2.99 9.42 -13.78
C ALA A 173 1.81 9.55 -14.75
N MET A 174 0.61 9.64 -14.17
CA MET A 174 -0.67 9.49 -14.84
C MET A 174 -0.90 10.57 -15.92
N MET A 175 -0.53 11.82 -15.64
CA MET A 175 -0.81 12.94 -16.54
C MET A 175 0.30 13.21 -17.54
N SER A 176 1.52 12.77 -17.30
CA SER A 176 2.60 12.82 -18.30
C SER A 176 2.76 11.52 -19.08
N GLY A 177 1.94 10.49 -18.81
CA GLY A 177 1.95 9.23 -19.55
C GLY A 177 3.27 8.45 -19.46
N GLU A 178 3.94 8.49 -18.29
CA GLU A 178 5.28 7.97 -18.13
C GLU A 178 5.34 6.87 -17.07
N LEU A 179 6.11 5.81 -17.35
CA LEU A 179 6.48 4.78 -16.38
C LEU A 179 7.95 4.95 -16.01
N TYR A 180 8.21 5.02 -14.72
CA TYR A 180 9.55 5.10 -14.15
C TYR A 180 9.89 3.80 -13.43
N GLU A 181 11.10 3.30 -13.65
CA GLU A 181 11.74 2.26 -12.85
C GLU A 181 12.84 2.90 -12.01
N ILE A 182 12.74 2.75 -10.70
CA ILE A 182 13.71 3.23 -9.73
C ILE A 182 14.48 2.03 -9.19
N ASP A 183 15.81 2.10 -9.19
CA ASP A 183 16.67 1.10 -8.58
C ASP A 183 16.66 1.28 -7.05
N ALA A 184 16.27 0.23 -6.32
CA ALA A 184 16.03 0.31 -4.88
C ALA A 184 17.32 0.41 -4.04
N LEU A 185 18.49 0.12 -4.61
CA LEU A 185 19.77 0.24 -3.91
C LEU A 185 20.42 1.60 -4.14
N SER A 186 20.42 2.08 -5.39
CA SER A 186 21.03 3.37 -5.74
C SER A 186 20.09 4.56 -5.57
N LEU A 187 18.78 4.33 -5.41
CA LEU A 187 17.71 5.33 -5.32
C LEU A 187 17.68 6.28 -6.52
N LYS A 188 17.95 5.72 -7.71
CA LYS A 188 18.00 6.47 -8.97
C LYS A 188 17.04 5.85 -9.99
N ILE A 189 16.51 6.70 -10.87
CA ILE A 189 15.78 6.23 -12.04
C ILE A 189 16.72 5.41 -12.91
N SER A 190 16.42 4.13 -13.10
CA SER A 190 17.19 3.21 -13.94
C SER A 190 16.63 3.14 -15.35
N ARG A 191 15.31 3.31 -15.50
CA ARG A 191 14.61 3.32 -16.79
C ARG A 191 13.39 4.25 -16.75
N LYS A 192 13.08 4.80 -17.89
CA LYS A 192 11.86 5.57 -18.13
C LYS A 192 11.25 5.10 -19.47
N LEU A 193 9.94 4.91 -19.48
CA LEU A 193 9.16 4.58 -20.65
C LEU A 193 8.05 5.60 -20.84
N ASP A 194 7.96 6.17 -22.02
CA ASP A 194 6.83 6.99 -22.46
C ASP A 194 5.71 6.04 -22.93
N LEU A 195 4.55 6.15 -22.33
CA LEU A 195 3.38 5.30 -22.60
C LEU A 195 2.39 5.97 -23.56
N GLU A 196 2.57 7.26 -23.83
CA GLU A 196 1.68 7.99 -24.73
C GLU A 196 2.13 7.81 -26.19
N ASP A 197 1.21 7.34 -27.00
CA ASP A 197 1.38 7.38 -28.47
C ASP A 197 1.03 8.79 -28.98
N HIS A 198 1.96 9.71 -28.87
CA HIS A 198 1.80 11.11 -29.30
C HIS A 198 1.43 11.25 -30.79
N SER A 199 1.55 10.18 -31.59
CA SER A 199 1.16 10.19 -33.01
C SER A 199 -0.35 10.30 -33.24
N LYS A 200 -1.16 10.03 -32.20
CA LYS A 200 -2.64 10.00 -32.27
C LYS A 200 -3.33 11.16 -31.55
N MET A 201 -2.62 11.97 -30.78
CA MET A 201 -3.21 13.13 -30.12
C MET A 201 -3.39 14.30 -31.08
N ASN A 202 -4.55 14.37 -31.70
CA ASN A 202 -5.02 15.59 -32.36
C ASN A 202 -5.52 16.55 -31.28
N HIS A 203 -4.72 17.55 -30.91
CA HIS A 203 -4.98 18.54 -29.84
C HIS A 203 -6.20 19.46 -30.08
N ASN A 204 -7.06 19.16 -31.04
CA ASN A 204 -8.16 20.05 -31.43
C ASN A 204 -9.49 19.87 -30.68
N ASN A 205 -9.58 19.00 -29.68
CA ASN A 205 -10.88 18.71 -29.06
C ASN A 205 -10.94 18.79 -27.53
N MET A 206 -9.99 19.44 -26.85
CA MET A 206 -10.19 19.79 -25.45
C MET A 206 -10.67 21.24 -25.32
N LYS A 207 -11.93 21.50 -25.67
CA LYS A 207 -12.69 22.58 -25.06
C LYS A 207 -13.33 22.00 -23.80
N MET A 208 -12.85 22.42 -22.65
CA MET A 208 -13.60 22.27 -21.41
C MET A 208 -14.72 23.30 -21.41
N ASP A 209 -15.95 22.81 -21.44
CA ASP A 209 -17.15 23.57 -21.10
C ASP A 209 -17.28 23.66 -19.58
#